data_ca8140458debaeea67a1e18cd341922d
#
_entry.id   ca8140458debaeea67a1e18cd341922d
#
_cell.length_a   1.000
_cell.length_b   1.000
_cell.length_c   1.000
_cell.angle_alpha   90.00
_cell.angle_beta   90.00
_cell.angle_gamma   90.00
#
_symmetry.space_group_name_H-M   'P 1'
#
loop_
_entity.id
_entity.type
_entity.pdbx_description
1 polymer ?
#
loop_
_entity_poly.entity_id
_entity_poly.type
_entity_poly.pdbx_seq_one_letter_code
_entity_poly.pdbx_strand_id
1 'polypeptide(L)'
;MKKRICFVLILCISLFVFSPVHAQQRKSVAVVLSGGGAKGVAHIGALKVIEEAGIPIDYIVGTSMGSIIGGLYSIGYTPHQLDSMVNHQNWPLSLSDRISWEDQTMTERQNSETYVLSVPLKKNLKANVFGGVIKGQNLANLFSELTVGYHDSINFNKLPIPFACVSENIVNGDEVVFHNGVLATAMRASMAIPGVFTPVRLGDKILVDGGMKNNFPTNIARTMGADVIIGVDVQNDLRTADELNNLSEIFNQIINLTGQTRYEENIKLATVYIKVDVKG
;
A
#
# COMPACT_ATOMS: atom_id res chain seq x y z
N MET A 1 10.76 -42.35 -57.74
CA MET A 1 11.57 -41.19 -57.37
C MET A 1 10.70 -40.00 -56.89
N LYS A 2 9.69 -39.54 -57.61
CA LYS A 2 8.86 -38.35 -57.26
C LYS A 2 8.20 -38.45 -55.89
N LYS A 3 7.66 -39.57 -55.45
CA LYS A 3 7.01 -39.75 -54.15
C LYS A 3 8.00 -39.64 -52.94
N ARG A 4 9.25 -40.11 -53.14
CA ARG A 4 10.27 -39.98 -52.09
C ARG A 4 10.79 -38.53 -51.91
N ILE A 5 10.84 -37.76 -53.00
CA ILE A 5 11.23 -36.36 -52.99
C ILE A 5 10.14 -35.52 -52.30
N CYS A 6 8.83 -35.79 -52.58
CA CYS A 6 7.73 -35.12 -51.84
C CYS A 6 7.74 -35.42 -50.32
N PHE A 7 8.05 -36.67 -49.94
CA PHE A 7 8.10 -37.01 -48.51
C PHE A 7 9.25 -36.31 -47.76
N VAL A 8 10.42 -36.20 -48.40
CA VAL A 8 11.56 -35.47 -47.86
C VAL A 8 11.28 -33.98 -47.78
N LEU A 9 10.62 -33.38 -48.76
CA LEU A 9 10.22 -31.98 -48.75
C LEU A 9 9.20 -31.68 -47.65
N ILE A 10 8.20 -32.55 -47.44
CA ILE A 10 7.21 -32.42 -46.37
C ILE A 10 7.88 -32.56 -45.00
N LEU A 11 8.83 -33.49 -44.85
CA LEU A 11 9.59 -33.67 -43.63
C LEU A 11 10.50 -32.45 -43.32
N CYS A 12 11.13 -31.88 -44.32
CA CYS A 12 11.92 -30.65 -44.14
C CYS A 12 11.04 -29.44 -43.78
N ILE A 13 9.87 -29.30 -44.39
CA ILE A 13 8.93 -28.22 -44.07
C ILE A 13 8.39 -28.38 -42.63
N SER A 14 8.10 -29.63 -42.20
CA SER A 14 7.64 -29.88 -40.82
C SER A 14 8.71 -29.58 -39.77
N LEU A 15 9.99 -29.77 -40.06
CA LEU A 15 11.11 -29.42 -39.17
C LEU A 15 11.30 -27.90 -39.05
N PHE A 16 10.97 -27.11 -40.08
CA PHE A 16 11.03 -25.65 -40.04
C PHE A 16 9.84 -25.04 -39.24
N VAL A 17 8.69 -25.70 -39.22
CA VAL A 17 7.50 -25.21 -38.49
C VAL A 17 7.64 -25.42 -36.97
N PHE A 18 8.49 -26.33 -36.51
CA PHE A 18 8.79 -26.56 -35.11
C PHE A 18 10.02 -25.83 -34.56
N SER A 19 10.52 -24.82 -35.25
CA SER A 19 11.51 -23.93 -34.60
C SER A 19 10.85 -23.30 -33.39
N PRO A 20 11.35 -23.51 -32.15
CA PRO A 20 10.79 -22.85 -31.00
C PRO A 20 10.94 -21.35 -31.23
N VAL A 21 9.82 -20.67 -31.44
CA VAL A 21 9.80 -19.21 -31.37
C VAL A 21 10.19 -18.89 -29.93
N HIS A 22 11.44 -18.56 -29.70
CA HIS A 22 11.86 -17.97 -28.43
C HIS A 22 11.18 -16.61 -28.37
N ALA A 23 9.97 -16.59 -27.78
CA ALA A 23 9.33 -15.34 -27.40
C ALA A 23 10.34 -14.61 -26.51
N GLN A 24 10.87 -13.51 -26.97
CA GLN A 24 11.77 -12.69 -26.16
C GLN A 24 10.97 -12.29 -24.92
N GLN A 25 11.36 -12.85 -23.79
CA GLN A 25 10.68 -12.60 -22.54
C GLN A 25 10.75 -11.09 -22.27
N ARG A 26 9.59 -10.42 -22.26
CA ARG A 26 9.56 -8.98 -21.95
C ARG A 26 10.11 -8.72 -20.55
N LYS A 27 10.68 -7.58 -20.37
CA LYS A 27 11.09 -7.15 -19.03
C LYS A 27 9.89 -7.05 -18.11
N SER A 28 10.02 -7.56 -16.91
CA SER A 28 9.01 -7.44 -15.86
C SER A 28 8.99 -6.02 -15.29
N VAL A 29 7.80 -5.49 -15.08
CA VAL A 29 7.58 -4.11 -14.61
C VAL A 29 6.97 -4.12 -13.21
N ALA A 30 7.59 -3.44 -12.28
CA ALA A 30 7.01 -3.15 -10.97
C ALA A 30 6.57 -1.69 -10.88
N VAL A 31 5.44 -1.46 -10.23
CA VAL A 31 5.04 -0.13 -9.76
C VAL A 31 5.24 -0.07 -8.25
N VAL A 32 5.98 0.95 -7.81
CA VAL A 32 6.25 1.21 -6.39
C VAL A 32 5.55 2.49 -5.99
N LEU A 33 4.73 2.42 -4.94
CA LEU A 33 3.91 3.51 -4.43
C LEU A 33 4.37 3.90 -3.03
N SER A 34 4.88 5.12 -2.90
CA SER A 34 5.38 5.61 -1.60
C SER A 34 4.25 5.82 -0.57
N GLY A 35 4.61 5.93 0.68
CA GLY A 35 3.74 6.52 1.69
C GLY A 35 3.64 8.04 1.49
N GLY A 36 2.56 8.65 1.98
CA GLY A 36 2.35 10.09 1.86
C GLY A 36 1.04 10.59 2.49
N GLY A 37 0.40 9.79 3.32
CA GLY A 37 -0.88 10.11 3.94
C GLY A 37 -1.94 10.43 2.89
N ALA A 38 -2.75 11.47 3.09
CA ALA A 38 -3.81 11.86 2.16
C ALA A 38 -3.31 12.13 0.73
N LYS A 39 -2.08 12.60 0.57
CA LYS A 39 -1.47 12.85 -0.74
C LYS A 39 -1.30 11.59 -1.58
N GLY A 40 -1.24 10.42 -0.93
CA GLY A 40 -1.16 9.12 -1.61
C GLY A 40 -2.33 8.82 -2.55
N VAL A 41 -3.44 9.55 -2.44
CA VAL A 41 -4.54 9.48 -3.43
C VAL A 41 -4.04 9.80 -4.85
N ALA A 42 -2.99 10.60 -4.99
CA ALA A 42 -2.39 10.91 -6.29
C ALA A 42 -1.80 9.68 -7.01
N HIS A 43 -1.51 8.60 -6.30
CA HIS A 43 -1.12 7.32 -6.90
C HIS A 43 -2.16 6.79 -7.88
N ILE A 44 -3.45 7.08 -7.66
CA ILE A 44 -4.54 6.69 -8.56
C ILE A 44 -4.35 7.31 -9.94
N GLY A 45 -3.98 8.61 -9.97
CA GLY A 45 -3.68 9.30 -11.22
C GLY A 45 -2.47 8.71 -11.95
N ALA A 46 -1.43 8.33 -11.21
CA ALA A 46 -0.26 7.67 -11.81
C ALA A 46 -0.60 6.30 -12.38
N LEU A 47 -1.37 5.47 -11.66
CA LEU A 47 -1.84 4.17 -12.16
C LEU A 47 -2.69 4.32 -13.42
N LYS A 48 -3.57 5.34 -13.46
CA LYS A 48 -4.37 5.64 -14.65
C LYS A 48 -3.50 5.93 -15.88
N VAL A 49 -2.48 6.78 -15.71
CA VAL A 49 -1.54 7.11 -16.82
C VAL A 49 -0.75 5.88 -17.26
N ILE A 50 -0.32 5.02 -16.33
CA ILE A 50 0.41 3.78 -16.65
C ILE A 50 -0.47 2.82 -17.46
N GLU A 51 -1.76 2.66 -17.06
CA GLU A 51 -2.73 1.86 -17.83
C GLU A 51 -3.00 2.45 -19.22
N GLU A 52 -3.25 3.75 -19.33
CA GLU A 52 -3.50 4.45 -20.59
C GLU A 52 -2.29 4.35 -21.54
N ALA A 53 -1.07 4.30 -20.99
CA ALA A 53 0.15 4.05 -21.75
C ALA A 53 0.32 2.58 -22.19
N GLY A 54 -0.57 1.69 -21.78
CA GLY A 54 -0.52 0.25 -22.09
C GLY A 54 0.67 -0.46 -21.46
N ILE A 55 1.21 0.04 -20.35
CA ILE A 55 2.35 -0.56 -19.65
C ILE A 55 1.83 -1.71 -18.76
N PRO A 56 2.23 -2.95 -19.02
CA PRO A 56 1.83 -4.07 -18.20
C PRO A 56 2.54 -4.03 -16.84
N ILE A 57 1.78 -4.21 -15.77
CA ILE A 57 2.28 -4.21 -14.39
C ILE A 57 2.36 -5.65 -13.90
N ASP A 58 3.57 -6.11 -13.54
CA ASP A 58 3.81 -7.47 -13.04
C ASP A 58 3.90 -7.55 -11.53
N TYR A 59 4.26 -6.45 -10.87
CA TYR A 59 4.38 -6.38 -9.41
C TYR A 59 3.93 -5.01 -8.92
N ILE A 60 3.34 -4.99 -7.72
CA ILE A 60 3.05 -3.76 -7.00
C ILE A 60 3.66 -3.85 -5.60
N VAL A 61 4.32 -2.78 -5.19
CA VAL A 61 4.86 -2.66 -3.83
C VAL A 61 4.47 -1.31 -3.27
N GLY A 62 3.99 -1.28 -2.03
CA GLY A 62 3.55 -0.03 -1.43
C GLY A 62 3.85 0.10 0.04
N THR A 63 3.91 1.35 0.50
CA THR A 63 4.00 1.70 1.92
C THR A 63 2.87 2.66 2.29
N SER A 64 2.25 2.48 3.46
CA SER A 64 1.20 3.37 3.98
C SER A 64 0.05 3.54 2.98
N MET A 65 -0.28 4.76 2.53
CA MET A 65 -1.31 4.98 1.51
C MET A 65 -0.99 4.25 0.21
N GLY A 66 0.28 4.14 -0.18
CA GLY A 66 0.70 3.35 -1.33
C GLY A 66 0.38 1.86 -1.18
N SER A 67 0.37 1.32 0.04
CA SER A 67 -0.06 -0.06 0.31
C SER A 67 -1.56 -0.25 0.15
N ILE A 68 -2.36 0.76 0.47
CA ILE A 68 -3.83 0.71 0.31
C ILE A 68 -4.19 0.74 -1.17
N ILE A 69 -3.71 1.77 -1.89
CA ILE A 69 -4.00 1.92 -3.33
C ILE A 69 -3.43 0.73 -4.11
N GLY A 70 -2.18 0.35 -3.84
CA GLY A 70 -1.52 -0.78 -4.51
C GLY A 70 -2.16 -2.12 -4.18
N GLY A 71 -2.54 -2.36 -2.93
CA GLY A 71 -3.21 -3.58 -2.49
C GLY A 71 -4.58 -3.75 -3.13
N LEU A 72 -5.40 -2.71 -3.18
CA LEU A 72 -6.70 -2.73 -3.86
C LEU A 72 -6.55 -2.90 -5.38
N TYR A 73 -5.61 -2.19 -5.99
CA TYR A 73 -5.32 -2.35 -7.42
C TYR A 73 -4.84 -3.78 -7.74
N SER A 74 -4.02 -4.39 -6.88
CA SER A 74 -3.49 -5.75 -7.07
C SER A 74 -4.57 -6.84 -7.08
N ILE A 75 -5.72 -6.60 -6.46
CA ILE A 75 -6.88 -7.51 -6.46
C ILE A 75 -7.92 -7.18 -7.54
N GLY A 76 -7.64 -6.20 -8.40
CA GLY A 76 -8.43 -5.92 -9.60
C GLY A 76 -9.26 -4.64 -9.57
N TYR A 77 -9.12 -3.78 -8.56
CA TYR A 77 -9.75 -2.45 -8.64
C TYR A 77 -9.08 -1.62 -9.72
N THR A 78 -9.89 -1.06 -10.61
CA THR A 78 -9.40 -0.12 -11.63
C THR A 78 -9.12 1.25 -11.01
N PRO A 79 -8.27 2.11 -11.62
CA PRO A 79 -8.05 3.47 -11.16
C PRO A 79 -9.34 4.27 -11.07
N HIS A 80 -10.29 4.05 -11.97
CA HIS A 80 -11.60 4.71 -11.93
C HIS A 80 -12.44 4.29 -10.71
N GLN A 81 -12.41 3.00 -10.35
CA GLN A 81 -13.10 2.51 -9.14
C GLN A 81 -12.46 3.04 -7.86
N LEU A 82 -11.11 3.10 -7.82
CA LEU A 82 -10.37 3.69 -6.70
C LEU A 82 -10.69 5.18 -6.54
N ASP A 83 -10.71 5.93 -7.63
CA ASP A 83 -11.08 7.35 -7.64
C ASP A 83 -12.52 7.56 -7.14
N SER A 84 -13.46 6.80 -7.67
CA SER A 84 -14.85 6.84 -7.21
C SER A 84 -14.97 6.52 -5.71
N MET A 85 -14.29 5.48 -5.24
CA MET A 85 -14.28 5.09 -3.83
C MET A 85 -13.76 6.24 -2.94
N VAL A 86 -12.62 6.84 -3.31
CA VAL A 86 -12.02 7.94 -2.54
C VAL A 86 -12.95 9.15 -2.46
N ASN A 87 -13.64 9.48 -3.56
CA ASN A 87 -14.51 10.65 -3.62
C ASN A 87 -15.85 10.45 -2.88
N HIS A 88 -16.33 9.20 -2.75
CA HIS A 88 -17.61 8.91 -2.09
C HIS A 88 -17.48 8.42 -0.64
N GLN A 89 -16.24 8.17 -0.16
CA GLN A 89 -16.01 7.69 1.18
C GLN A 89 -16.21 8.79 2.23
N ASN A 90 -16.90 8.46 3.32
CA ASN A 90 -17.01 9.32 4.49
C ASN A 90 -15.70 9.26 5.32
N TRP A 91 -14.69 10.01 4.88
CA TRP A 91 -13.37 10.05 5.54
C TRP A 91 -13.40 10.48 7.00
N PRO A 92 -14.19 11.51 7.41
CA PRO A 92 -14.31 11.88 8.82
C PRO A 92 -14.79 10.75 9.72
N LEU A 93 -15.69 9.89 9.24
CA LEU A 93 -16.12 8.70 9.97
C LEU A 93 -15.06 7.60 9.92
N SER A 94 -14.53 7.28 8.75
CA SER A 94 -13.55 6.21 8.54
C SER A 94 -12.25 6.44 9.31
N LEU A 95 -11.81 7.70 9.40
CA LEU A 95 -10.62 8.12 10.15
C LEU A 95 -10.92 8.46 11.62
N SER A 96 -12.00 7.94 12.18
CA SER A 96 -12.37 8.11 13.58
C SER A 96 -12.81 6.77 14.19
N ASP A 97 -13.00 6.76 15.50
CA ASP A 97 -13.61 5.63 16.22
C ASP A 97 -15.11 5.88 16.48
N ARG A 98 -15.72 6.82 15.78
CA ARG A 98 -17.13 7.13 15.94
C ARG A 98 -18.00 6.05 15.31
N ILE A 99 -19.12 5.78 15.96
CA ILE A 99 -20.18 4.94 15.38
C ILE A 99 -21.02 5.84 14.47
N SER A 100 -21.45 5.32 13.31
CA SER A 100 -22.38 6.04 12.44
C SER A 100 -23.61 6.46 13.22
N TRP A 101 -24.13 7.64 12.93
CA TRP A 101 -25.37 8.13 13.58
C TRP A 101 -26.54 7.13 13.46
N GLU A 102 -26.61 6.44 12.33
CA GLU A 102 -27.66 5.45 12.05
C GLU A 102 -27.54 4.22 12.95
N ASP A 103 -26.32 3.82 13.33
CA ASP A 103 -26.02 2.65 14.15
C ASP A 103 -25.98 2.95 15.65
N GLN A 104 -26.10 4.22 16.07
CA GLN A 104 -26.10 4.62 17.46
C GLN A 104 -27.41 4.31 18.16
N THR A 105 -27.36 3.78 19.37
CA THR A 105 -28.50 3.69 20.25
C THR A 105 -28.99 5.11 20.69
N MET A 106 -30.25 5.22 21.12
CA MET A 106 -30.78 6.49 21.61
C MET A 106 -29.95 7.10 22.74
N THR A 107 -29.41 6.26 23.63
CA THR A 107 -28.56 6.71 24.76
C THR A 107 -27.20 7.20 24.25
N GLU A 108 -26.62 6.56 23.25
CA GLU A 108 -25.35 6.99 22.64
C GLU A 108 -25.52 8.31 21.91
N ARG A 109 -26.60 8.49 21.15
CA ARG A 109 -26.96 9.77 20.51
C ARG A 109 -27.06 10.90 21.50
N GLN A 110 -27.81 10.70 22.58
CA GLN A 110 -28.00 11.69 23.63
C GLN A 110 -26.68 12.03 24.33
N ASN A 111 -25.83 11.04 24.60
CA ASN A 111 -24.51 11.27 25.17
C ASN A 111 -23.57 12.03 24.24
N SER A 112 -23.59 11.72 22.92
CA SER A 112 -22.76 12.41 21.93
C SER A 112 -23.15 13.87 21.70
N GLU A 113 -24.43 14.21 21.94
CA GLU A 113 -24.93 15.60 21.89
C GLU A 113 -24.60 16.37 23.17
N THR A 114 -24.49 15.67 24.31
CA THR A 114 -24.31 16.30 25.64
C THR A 114 -22.83 16.46 26.00
N TYR A 115 -21.95 15.54 25.58
CA TYR A 115 -20.56 15.53 25.98
C TYR A 115 -19.60 15.62 24.79
N VAL A 116 -18.74 16.64 24.79
CA VAL A 116 -17.69 16.82 23.76
C VAL A 116 -16.59 15.78 23.92
N LEU A 117 -16.35 15.30 25.17
CA LEU A 117 -15.35 14.29 25.47
C LEU A 117 -15.87 13.36 26.57
N SER A 118 -15.91 12.07 26.29
CA SER A 118 -16.18 11.03 27.29
C SER A 118 -14.96 10.15 27.48
N VAL A 119 -14.42 10.14 28.70
CA VAL A 119 -13.30 9.28 29.08
C VAL A 119 -13.85 8.10 29.90
N PRO A 120 -13.74 6.84 29.41
CA PRO A 120 -14.19 5.70 30.18
C PRO A 120 -13.30 5.49 31.40
N LEU A 121 -13.83 5.75 32.58
CA LEU A 121 -13.17 5.46 33.87
C LEU A 121 -13.21 3.94 34.12
N LYS A 122 -12.19 3.22 33.68
CA LYS A 122 -12.00 1.83 34.13
C LYS A 122 -11.29 1.81 35.47
N LYS A 123 -11.76 0.94 36.38
CA LYS A 123 -11.29 0.77 37.77
C LYS A 123 -9.81 0.39 37.93
N ASN A 124 -9.13 0.02 36.81
CA ASN A 124 -7.68 -0.20 36.75
C ASN A 124 -7.10 0.76 35.72
N LEU A 125 -6.59 1.89 36.19
CA LEU A 125 -5.88 2.94 35.46
C LEU A 125 -4.48 2.49 34.96
N LYS A 126 -4.35 1.29 34.42
CA LYS A 126 -3.34 1.04 33.40
C LYS A 126 -4.00 1.46 32.08
N ALA A 127 -4.22 2.76 31.93
CA ALA A 127 -4.52 3.32 30.64
C ALA A 127 -3.42 2.84 29.70
N ASN A 128 -3.78 2.08 28.67
CA ASN A 128 -2.88 1.81 27.56
C ASN A 128 -2.67 3.13 26.83
N VAL A 129 -1.88 4.03 27.42
CA VAL A 129 -1.52 5.35 26.89
C VAL A 129 -0.65 5.23 25.63
N PHE A 130 -0.22 4.02 25.29
CA PHE A 130 0.59 3.70 24.12
C PHE A 130 -0.23 3.31 22.86
N GLY A 131 -1.57 3.41 22.91
CA GLY A 131 -2.39 3.32 21.71
C GLY A 131 -2.48 4.68 21.03
N GLY A 132 -2.48 4.72 19.70
CA GLY A 132 -2.84 5.93 18.95
C GLY A 132 -4.19 6.48 19.41
N VAL A 133 -4.44 7.76 19.12
CA VAL A 133 -5.71 8.45 19.45
C VAL A 133 -6.91 7.72 18.82
N ILE A 134 -6.70 7.10 17.66
CA ILE A 134 -7.70 6.39 16.86
C ILE A 134 -7.39 4.90 16.88
N LYS A 135 -8.32 4.06 17.33
CA LYS A 135 -8.18 2.58 17.25
C LYS A 135 -8.16 2.10 15.81
N GLY A 136 -8.90 2.78 14.93
CA GLY A 136 -8.94 2.51 13.49
C GLY A 136 -9.83 1.31 13.15
N GLN A 137 -10.86 1.03 13.94
CA GLN A 137 -11.80 -0.05 13.67
C GLN A 137 -12.60 0.21 12.40
N ASN A 138 -13.03 1.47 12.18
CA ASN A 138 -13.77 1.83 10.97
C ASN A 138 -12.95 1.61 9.70
N LEU A 139 -11.64 1.92 9.73
CA LEU A 139 -10.72 1.61 8.63
C LEU A 139 -10.52 0.10 8.44
N ALA A 140 -10.40 -0.65 9.54
CA ALA A 140 -10.27 -2.10 9.47
C ALA A 140 -11.51 -2.74 8.84
N ASN A 141 -12.71 -2.25 9.19
CA ASN A 141 -13.98 -2.69 8.60
C ASN A 141 -14.04 -2.34 7.11
N LEU A 142 -13.69 -1.09 6.75
CA LEU A 142 -13.62 -0.65 5.35
C LEU A 142 -12.67 -1.53 4.52
N PHE A 143 -11.46 -1.80 5.01
CA PHE A 143 -10.52 -2.66 4.29
C PHE A 143 -11.01 -4.10 4.18
N SER A 144 -11.68 -4.63 5.21
CA SER A 144 -12.28 -5.96 5.16
C SER A 144 -13.41 -6.03 4.14
N GLU A 145 -14.23 -5.00 4.04
CA GLU A 145 -15.28 -4.87 3.02
C GLU A 145 -14.71 -4.78 1.61
N LEU A 146 -13.71 -3.91 1.40
CA LEU A 146 -13.06 -3.74 0.10
C LEU A 146 -12.26 -4.97 -0.36
N THR A 147 -11.91 -5.86 0.56
CA THR A 147 -11.14 -7.08 0.27
C THR A 147 -11.93 -8.35 0.56
N VAL A 148 -13.27 -8.32 0.49
CA VAL A 148 -14.16 -9.41 0.88
C VAL A 148 -13.83 -10.74 0.20
N GLY A 149 -13.37 -10.74 -1.04
CA GLY A 149 -12.92 -11.94 -1.76
C GLY A 149 -11.53 -12.46 -1.34
N TYR A 150 -10.83 -11.75 -0.45
CA TYR A 150 -9.44 -12.01 -0.03
C TYR A 150 -9.26 -11.92 1.49
N HIS A 151 -10.29 -12.31 2.25
CA HIS A 151 -10.30 -12.18 3.72
C HIS A 151 -9.53 -13.28 4.45
N ASP A 152 -9.17 -14.38 3.76
CA ASP A 152 -8.33 -15.42 4.32
C ASP A 152 -6.85 -15.03 4.32
N SER A 153 -6.03 -15.80 5.05
CA SER A 153 -4.59 -15.71 4.95
C SER A 153 -4.12 -16.30 3.62
N ILE A 154 -3.66 -15.44 2.72
CA ILE A 154 -3.29 -15.80 1.35
C ILE A 154 -1.84 -15.43 1.05
N ASN A 155 -1.29 -16.02 -0.01
CA ASN A 155 0.01 -15.62 -0.56
C ASN A 155 -0.20 -14.49 -1.58
N PHE A 156 0.32 -13.31 -1.29
CA PHE A 156 0.16 -12.12 -2.14
C PHE A 156 0.86 -12.22 -3.50
N ASN A 157 1.83 -13.14 -3.64
CA ASN A 157 2.41 -13.44 -4.96
C ASN A 157 1.44 -14.18 -5.89
N LYS A 158 0.29 -14.63 -5.38
CA LYS A 158 -0.77 -15.30 -6.16
C LYS A 158 -1.97 -14.39 -6.44
N LEU A 159 -1.91 -13.15 -6.06
CA LEU A 159 -2.91 -12.15 -6.43
C LEU A 159 -2.89 -11.93 -7.96
N PRO A 160 -3.94 -11.40 -8.55
CA PRO A 160 -3.97 -11.03 -9.98
C PRO A 160 -2.74 -10.23 -10.41
N ILE A 161 -2.28 -9.30 -9.56
CA ILE A 161 -0.96 -8.70 -9.66
C ILE A 161 -0.24 -8.98 -8.33
N PRO A 162 0.91 -9.69 -8.34
CA PRO A 162 1.74 -9.92 -7.17
C PRO A 162 2.02 -8.65 -6.37
N PHE A 163 1.81 -8.71 -5.06
CA PHE A 163 1.82 -7.56 -4.16
C PHE A 163 2.72 -7.77 -2.95
N ALA A 164 3.34 -6.66 -2.50
CA ALA A 164 3.97 -6.58 -1.19
C ALA A 164 3.73 -5.21 -0.55
N CYS A 165 3.67 -5.18 0.77
CA CYS A 165 3.64 -3.91 1.50
C CYS A 165 4.51 -3.95 2.74
N VAL A 166 4.92 -2.76 3.20
CA VAL A 166 5.91 -2.60 4.25
C VAL A 166 5.27 -2.06 5.53
N SER A 167 5.65 -2.64 6.66
CA SER A 167 5.43 -2.12 8.01
C SER A 167 6.75 -2.14 8.78
N GLU A 168 6.76 -1.53 9.96
CA GLU A 168 7.87 -1.62 10.91
C GLU A 168 7.41 -2.30 12.20
N ASN A 169 8.23 -3.22 12.72
CA ASN A 169 8.04 -3.79 14.05
C ASN A 169 8.75 -2.93 15.08
N ILE A 170 8.01 -2.16 15.88
CA ILE A 170 8.61 -1.26 16.89
C ILE A 170 9.21 -1.97 18.10
N VAL A 171 9.08 -3.30 18.20
CA VAL A 171 9.73 -4.06 19.29
C VAL A 171 11.25 -4.11 19.09
N ASN A 172 11.69 -4.19 17.83
CA ASN A 172 13.10 -4.36 17.47
C ASN A 172 13.57 -3.46 16.31
N GLY A 173 12.67 -2.65 15.72
CA GLY A 173 12.97 -1.77 14.60
C GLY A 173 13.16 -2.47 13.26
N ASP A 174 12.73 -3.73 13.13
CA ASP A 174 12.85 -4.47 11.87
C ASP A 174 11.79 -4.04 10.85
N GLU A 175 12.22 -4.02 9.59
CA GLU A 175 11.33 -3.96 8.45
C GLU A 175 10.51 -5.26 8.34
N VAL A 176 9.21 -5.13 8.24
CA VAL A 176 8.30 -6.26 8.01
C VAL A 176 7.66 -6.12 6.65
N VAL A 177 8.06 -6.97 5.72
CA VAL A 177 7.50 -7.02 4.38
C VAL A 177 6.41 -8.10 4.33
N PHE A 178 5.19 -7.70 4.04
CA PHE A 178 4.09 -8.63 3.87
C PHE A 178 4.06 -9.16 2.43
N HIS A 179 4.30 -10.45 2.28
CA HIS A 179 4.08 -11.23 1.06
C HIS A 179 2.95 -12.25 1.22
N ASN A 180 2.37 -12.32 2.40
CA ASN A 180 1.27 -13.23 2.74
C ASN A 180 0.52 -12.72 3.98
N GLY A 181 -0.62 -13.33 4.26
CA GLY A 181 -1.47 -12.99 5.40
C GLY A 181 -2.84 -12.49 4.95
N VAL A 182 -3.57 -11.86 5.86
CA VAL A 182 -4.84 -11.19 5.55
C VAL A 182 -4.55 -9.82 4.97
N LEU A 183 -4.98 -9.58 3.73
CA LEU A 183 -4.64 -8.36 2.98
C LEU A 183 -5.08 -7.08 3.70
N ALA A 184 -6.31 -7.05 4.23
CA ALA A 184 -6.81 -5.93 5.03
C ALA A 184 -5.91 -5.63 6.25
N THR A 185 -5.43 -6.67 6.93
CA THR A 185 -4.54 -6.53 8.09
C THR A 185 -3.16 -5.98 7.68
N ALA A 186 -2.62 -6.45 6.56
CA ALA A 186 -1.33 -5.97 6.04
C ALA A 186 -1.40 -4.48 5.66
N MET A 187 -2.44 -4.05 4.95
CA MET A 187 -2.69 -2.64 4.63
C MET A 187 -2.88 -1.80 5.90
N ARG A 188 -3.68 -2.31 6.87
CA ARG A 188 -3.92 -1.62 8.14
C ARG A 188 -2.64 -1.47 8.97
N ALA A 189 -1.75 -2.47 8.96
CA ALA A 189 -0.46 -2.40 9.63
C ALA A 189 0.47 -1.39 8.94
N SER A 190 0.53 -1.42 7.60
CA SER A 190 1.37 -0.53 6.82
C SER A 190 1.04 0.96 6.97
N MET A 191 -0.22 1.30 7.34
CA MET A 191 -0.69 2.67 7.54
C MET A 191 -0.84 3.09 9.02
N ALA A 192 -0.40 2.27 9.96
CA ALA A 192 -0.57 2.52 11.39
C ALA A 192 0.41 3.60 11.91
N ILE A 193 0.20 4.86 11.53
CA ILE A 193 1.04 6.00 11.94
C ILE A 193 1.05 6.10 13.47
N PRO A 194 2.23 5.98 14.12
CA PRO A 194 2.36 6.11 15.57
C PRO A 194 1.81 7.44 16.07
N GLY A 195 1.11 7.41 17.20
CA GLY A 195 0.47 8.62 17.76
C GLY A 195 -0.89 8.96 17.14
N VAL A 196 -1.15 8.56 15.89
CA VAL A 196 -2.46 8.74 15.23
C VAL A 196 -3.28 7.46 15.38
N PHE A 197 -2.78 6.34 14.87
CA PHE A 197 -3.48 5.06 14.91
C PHE A 197 -2.86 4.10 15.91
N THR A 198 -3.71 3.29 16.53
CA THR A 198 -3.25 2.17 17.36
C THR A 198 -2.44 1.19 16.49
N PRO A 199 -1.22 0.79 16.94
CA PRO A 199 -0.42 -0.22 16.27
C PRO A 199 -1.15 -1.56 16.10
N VAL A 200 -0.83 -2.28 15.05
CA VAL A 200 -1.39 -3.62 14.80
C VAL A 200 -0.53 -4.67 15.50
N ARG A 201 -1.18 -5.48 16.35
CA ARG A 201 -0.51 -6.61 17.02
C ARG A 201 -0.69 -7.87 16.20
N LEU A 202 0.43 -8.51 15.84
CA LEU A 202 0.45 -9.75 15.07
C LEU A 202 1.47 -10.71 15.70
N GLY A 203 0.96 -11.66 16.50
CA GLY A 203 1.81 -12.53 17.32
C GLY A 203 2.62 -11.71 18.34
N ASP A 204 3.93 -11.84 18.29
CA ASP A 204 4.91 -11.14 19.11
C ASP A 204 5.29 -9.74 18.56
N LYS A 205 4.81 -9.39 17.38
CA LYS A 205 5.13 -8.13 16.71
C LYS A 205 4.12 -7.03 17.05
N ILE A 206 4.62 -5.81 17.16
CA ILE A 206 3.83 -4.58 17.26
C ILE A 206 4.16 -3.74 16.04
N LEU A 207 3.22 -3.71 15.09
CA LEU A 207 3.44 -3.16 13.76
C LEU A 207 2.88 -1.75 13.65
N VAL A 208 3.70 -0.89 13.07
CA VAL A 208 3.39 0.50 12.76
C VAL A 208 3.63 0.79 11.28
N ASP A 209 3.34 2.01 10.85
CA ASP A 209 3.54 2.49 9.50
C ASP A 209 4.97 2.21 9.01
N GLY A 210 5.08 1.62 7.84
CA GLY A 210 6.36 1.27 7.23
C GLY A 210 7.19 2.47 6.78
N GLY A 211 6.58 3.67 6.72
CA GLY A 211 7.25 4.89 6.26
C GLY A 211 8.47 5.28 7.10
N MET A 212 8.48 4.92 8.39
CA MET A 212 9.64 5.16 9.26
C MET A 212 10.87 4.34 8.85
N LYS A 213 10.67 3.20 8.21
CA LYS A 213 11.75 2.27 7.83
C LYS A 213 12.03 2.26 6.34
N ASN A 214 11.00 2.23 5.53
CA ASN A 214 11.10 2.12 4.07
C ASN A 214 9.88 2.72 3.38
N ASN A 215 9.90 4.03 3.22
CA ASN A 215 8.74 4.75 2.67
C ASN A 215 8.63 4.68 1.15
N PHE A 216 9.70 4.26 0.46
CA PHE A 216 9.73 4.11 -1.00
C PHE A 216 10.38 2.76 -1.38
N PRO A 217 9.65 1.64 -1.29
CA PRO A 217 10.22 0.29 -1.22
C PRO A 217 10.64 -0.29 -2.59
N THR A 218 11.43 0.42 -3.39
CA THR A 218 11.93 -0.05 -4.68
C THR A 218 12.89 -1.24 -4.56
N ASN A 219 13.63 -1.33 -3.45
CA ASN A 219 14.45 -2.49 -3.13
C ASN A 219 13.62 -3.78 -3.02
N ILE A 220 12.40 -3.70 -2.48
CA ILE A 220 11.50 -4.85 -2.39
C ILE A 220 11.02 -5.27 -3.78
N ALA A 221 10.64 -4.31 -4.63
CA ALA A 221 10.28 -4.60 -6.02
C ALA A 221 11.42 -5.30 -6.78
N ARG A 222 12.67 -4.87 -6.55
CA ARG A 222 13.86 -5.52 -7.11
C ARG A 222 14.00 -6.96 -6.62
N THR A 223 13.80 -7.20 -5.33
CA THR A 223 13.85 -8.53 -4.71
C THR A 223 12.74 -9.45 -5.23
N MET A 224 11.56 -8.91 -5.58
CA MET A 224 10.47 -9.66 -6.23
C MET A 224 10.78 -10.06 -7.66
N GLY A 225 11.85 -9.55 -8.27
CA GLY A 225 12.30 -9.92 -9.62
C GLY A 225 11.97 -8.90 -10.70
N ALA A 226 11.65 -7.66 -10.35
CA ALA A 226 11.35 -6.62 -11.34
C ALA A 226 12.60 -6.19 -12.11
N ASP A 227 12.52 -6.20 -13.45
CA ASP A 227 13.56 -5.66 -14.34
C ASP A 227 13.47 -4.14 -14.45
N VAL A 228 12.25 -3.62 -14.51
CA VAL A 228 11.91 -2.20 -14.62
C VAL A 228 11.10 -1.80 -13.39
N ILE A 229 11.47 -0.71 -12.75
CA ILE A 229 10.76 -0.17 -11.58
C ILE A 229 10.28 1.23 -11.90
N ILE A 230 8.98 1.42 -11.91
CA ILE A 230 8.32 2.73 -11.98
C ILE A 230 7.98 3.11 -10.55
N GLY A 231 8.71 4.03 -9.99
CA GLY A 231 8.49 4.53 -8.62
C GLY A 231 7.69 5.82 -8.63
N VAL A 232 6.53 5.82 -7.97
CA VAL A 232 5.67 6.98 -7.79
C VAL A 232 5.81 7.47 -6.36
N ASP A 233 6.35 8.67 -6.22
CA ASP A 233 6.66 9.29 -4.95
C ASP A 233 5.80 10.52 -4.70
N VAL A 234 5.07 10.48 -3.59
CA VAL A 234 4.19 11.57 -3.11
C VAL A 234 4.67 12.17 -1.78
N GLN A 235 5.89 11.81 -1.35
CA GLN A 235 6.46 12.36 -0.12
C GLN A 235 6.74 13.84 -0.27
N ASN A 236 6.64 14.56 0.84
CA ASN A 236 7.15 15.93 0.90
C ASN A 236 8.67 15.92 1.00
N ASP A 237 9.28 16.97 0.50
CA ASP A 237 10.64 17.31 0.85
C ASP A 237 10.74 17.64 2.35
N LEU A 238 11.96 17.63 2.88
CA LEU A 238 12.18 18.01 4.26
C LEU A 238 11.73 19.48 4.46
N ARG A 239 10.99 19.71 5.54
CA ARG A 239 10.46 21.02 5.89
C ARG A 239 11.52 21.91 6.48
N THR A 240 11.38 23.20 6.26
CA THR A 240 12.16 24.25 6.91
C THR A 240 11.69 24.46 8.35
N ALA A 241 12.48 25.18 9.15
CA ALA A 241 12.10 25.50 10.54
C ALA A 241 10.77 26.26 10.64
N ASP A 242 10.49 27.14 9.67
CA ASP A 242 9.26 27.94 9.66
C ASP A 242 8.01 27.15 9.29
N GLU A 243 8.18 25.96 8.73
CA GLU A 243 7.08 25.05 8.36
C GLU A 243 6.77 23.99 9.45
N LEU A 244 7.56 23.95 10.52
CA LEU A 244 7.40 23.00 11.63
C LEU A 244 6.59 23.62 12.78
N ASN A 245 5.34 23.97 12.51
CA ASN A 245 4.51 24.76 13.42
C ASN A 245 3.58 23.91 14.32
N ASN A 246 3.44 22.61 14.03
CA ASN A 246 2.57 21.74 14.81
C ASN A 246 3.15 20.34 14.97
N LEU A 247 2.60 19.60 15.94
CA LEU A 247 3.08 18.26 16.31
C LEU A 247 3.05 17.26 15.14
N SER A 248 2.04 17.36 14.28
CA SER A 248 1.92 16.49 13.10
C SER A 248 3.04 16.74 12.08
N GLU A 249 3.40 18.01 11.87
CA GLU A 249 4.51 18.39 10.96
C GLU A 249 5.85 17.95 11.50
N ILE A 250 6.08 18.15 12.80
CA ILE A 250 7.30 17.67 13.49
C ILE A 250 7.40 16.15 13.38
N PHE A 251 6.30 15.45 13.61
CA PHE A 251 6.28 13.98 13.54
C PHE A 251 6.56 13.47 12.13
N ASN A 252 5.93 14.04 11.11
CA ASN A 252 6.21 13.70 9.71
C ASN A 252 7.67 13.99 9.33
N GLN A 253 8.25 15.10 9.84
CA GLN A 253 9.66 15.39 9.63
C GLN A 253 10.57 14.33 10.24
N ILE A 254 10.27 13.89 11.47
CA ILE A 254 11.03 12.82 12.13
C ILE A 254 10.97 11.52 11.30
N ILE A 255 9.77 11.14 10.79
CA ILE A 255 9.60 9.97 9.92
C ILE A 255 10.49 10.11 8.68
N ASN A 256 10.44 11.24 8.00
CA ASN A 256 11.21 11.48 6.79
C ASN A 256 12.72 11.43 7.07
N LEU A 257 13.17 12.03 8.16
CA LEU A 257 14.60 12.01 8.55
C LEU A 257 15.08 10.61 8.91
N THR A 258 14.26 9.82 9.61
CA THR A 258 14.63 8.47 10.03
C THR A 258 14.81 7.54 8.82
N GLY A 259 13.97 7.68 7.78
CA GLY A 259 14.03 6.89 6.55
C GLY A 259 14.95 7.44 5.45
N GLN A 260 15.58 8.61 5.64
CA GLN A 260 16.24 9.36 4.57
C GLN A 260 17.31 8.57 3.80
N THR A 261 18.23 7.91 4.49
CA THR A 261 19.30 7.13 3.84
C THR A 261 18.74 6.02 2.96
N ARG A 262 17.77 5.26 3.47
CA ARG A 262 17.11 4.20 2.71
C ARG A 262 16.33 4.74 1.51
N TYR A 263 15.68 5.88 1.68
CA TYR A 263 14.96 6.56 0.62
C TYR A 263 15.87 6.99 -0.53
N GLU A 264 17.03 7.59 -0.23
CA GLU A 264 18.02 7.99 -1.24
C GLU A 264 18.62 6.79 -2.00
N GLU A 265 18.84 5.68 -1.32
CA GLU A 265 19.27 4.42 -1.95
C GLU A 265 18.17 3.89 -2.88
N ASN A 266 16.93 3.91 -2.43
CA ASN A 266 15.79 3.38 -3.16
C ASN A 266 15.42 4.20 -4.40
N ILE A 267 15.59 5.53 -4.39
CA ILE A 267 15.43 6.35 -5.59
C ILE A 267 16.36 5.87 -6.72
N LYS A 268 17.61 5.51 -6.39
CA LYS A 268 18.60 5.04 -7.38
C LYS A 268 18.23 3.70 -8.03
N LEU A 269 17.39 2.90 -7.38
CA LEU A 269 16.90 1.62 -7.90
C LEU A 269 15.72 1.78 -8.86
N ALA A 270 15.03 2.92 -8.83
CA ALA A 270 13.93 3.19 -9.75
C ALA A 270 14.47 3.41 -11.17
N THR A 271 13.90 2.70 -12.14
CA THR A 271 14.18 2.90 -13.57
C THR A 271 13.52 4.19 -14.06
N VAL A 272 12.30 4.45 -13.59
CA VAL A 272 11.55 5.67 -13.80
C VAL A 272 11.13 6.18 -12.43
N TYR A 273 11.55 7.37 -12.07
CA TYR A 273 11.18 8.04 -10.83
C TYR A 273 10.23 9.18 -11.13
N ILE A 274 9.04 9.12 -10.55
CA ILE A 274 7.97 10.10 -10.71
C ILE A 274 7.73 10.76 -9.35
N LYS A 275 8.22 11.98 -9.20
CA LYS A 275 7.87 12.82 -8.05
C LYS A 275 6.58 13.54 -8.38
N VAL A 276 5.54 13.29 -7.60
CA VAL A 276 4.24 13.95 -7.77
C VAL A 276 4.22 15.20 -6.89
N ASP A 277 4.14 16.36 -7.51
CA ASP A 277 4.00 17.64 -6.79
C ASP A 277 2.53 17.80 -6.38
N VAL A 278 2.25 17.52 -5.14
CA VAL A 278 0.92 17.65 -4.51
C VAL A 278 0.91 18.88 -3.59
N LYS A 279 1.17 20.05 -4.15
CA LYS A 279 0.95 21.32 -3.45
C LYS A 279 -0.55 21.54 -3.33
N GLY A 280 -1.04 21.45 -2.09
CA GLY A 280 -2.41 21.77 -1.71
C GLY A 280 -2.44 23.04 -0.93
#